data_2746b96e103184b83be68dac2233ed45
#
_entry.id   2746b96e103184b83be68dac2233ed45
#
_cell.length_a   1.000
_cell.length_b   1.000
_cell.length_c   1.000
_cell.angle_alpha   90.00
_cell.angle_beta   90.00
_cell.angle_gamma   90.00
#
_symmetry.space_group_name_H-M   'P 1'
#
loop_
_entity.id
_entity.type
_entity.pdbx_description
1 polymer ?
#
loop_
_entity_poly.entity_id
_entity_poly.type
_entity_poly.pdbx_seq_one_letter_code
_entity_poly.pdbx_strand_id
1 'polypeptide(L)'
;MTDITEIPEKGGKLYVSAIFDCYDLLPVGLAMADHMRAELCCESLKHANLRFPEIRGAIVHSDRGSQYTSAAYRAVIQKYGIVQSMNSAGGRCHDNARCESIWARMKEELFYHRGRKTEHYKMEELKFMVWRYFMSYWSNRRICSSIGGLPPAVKRQRFYAAVAVARFAS
;
A
#
# COMPACT_ATOMS: atom_id res chain seq x y z
N MET A 1 6.28 0.41 -3.70
CA MET A 1 6.62 0.98 -2.37
C MET A 1 5.69 0.45 -1.30
N THR A 2 6.20 0.24 -0.09
CA THR A 2 5.41 -0.30 1.04
C THR A 2 5.71 0.45 2.32
N ASP A 3 4.72 0.52 3.21
CA ASP A 3 4.81 1.17 4.50
C ASP A 3 3.71 0.70 5.46
N ILE A 4 3.85 0.99 6.75
CA ILE A 4 2.87 0.73 7.79
C ILE A 4 2.38 2.05 8.36
N THR A 5 1.07 2.16 8.57
CA THR A 5 0.50 3.24 9.37
C THR A 5 -0.30 2.69 10.54
N GLU A 6 -0.47 3.48 11.59
CA GLU A 6 -1.32 3.16 12.73
C GLU A 6 -2.53 4.08 12.80
N ILE A 7 -3.64 3.54 13.28
CA ILE A 7 -4.90 4.25 13.51
C ILE A 7 -5.36 3.89 14.93
N PRO A 8 -5.47 4.86 15.85
CA PRO A 8 -6.05 4.62 17.18
C PRO A 8 -7.46 4.04 17.05
N GLU A 9 -7.82 3.10 17.91
CA GLU A 9 -9.16 2.51 17.98
C GLU A 9 -9.63 2.41 19.43
N LYS A 10 -10.86 1.95 19.67
CA LYS A 10 -11.52 1.97 20.99
C LYS A 10 -10.74 1.23 22.10
N GLY A 11 -9.93 0.23 21.75
CA GLY A 11 -9.20 -0.62 22.72
C GLY A 11 -7.71 -0.69 22.47
N GLY A 12 -7.17 0.01 21.47
CA GLY A 12 -5.76 -0.07 21.11
C GLY A 12 -5.42 0.64 19.82
N LYS A 13 -4.81 -0.08 18.89
CA LYS A 13 -4.42 0.47 17.58
C LYS A 13 -4.66 -0.55 16.47
N LEU A 14 -5.21 -0.09 15.36
CA LEU A 14 -5.18 -0.80 14.09
C LEU A 14 -3.89 -0.44 13.34
N TYR A 15 -3.11 -1.46 12.96
CA TYR A 15 -1.97 -1.31 12.06
C TYR A 15 -2.35 -1.73 10.65
N VAL A 16 -1.97 -0.92 9.69
CA VAL A 16 -2.28 -1.12 8.27
C VAL A 16 -0.99 -1.15 7.48
N SER A 17 -0.67 -2.28 6.86
CA SER A 17 0.42 -2.42 5.90
C SER A 17 -0.14 -2.43 4.49
N ALA A 18 0.40 -1.60 3.61
CA ALA A 18 0.01 -1.59 2.21
C ALA A 18 1.22 -1.54 1.28
N ILE A 19 1.02 -2.08 0.09
CA ILE A 19 1.95 -1.99 -1.03
C ILE A 19 1.27 -1.22 -2.14
N PHE A 20 1.87 -0.10 -2.54
CA PHE A 20 1.38 0.73 -3.64
C PHE A 20 2.30 0.61 -4.84
N ASP A 21 1.72 0.48 -6.02
CA ASP A 21 2.47 0.60 -7.26
C ASP A 21 2.95 2.04 -7.45
N CYS A 22 4.23 2.22 -7.82
CA CYS A 22 4.79 3.56 -7.98
C CYS A 22 4.34 4.26 -9.27
N TYR A 23 3.86 3.53 -10.26
CA TYR A 23 3.40 4.08 -11.52
C TYR A 23 2.00 4.71 -11.43
N ASP A 24 1.08 3.99 -10.79
CA ASP A 24 -0.34 4.39 -10.77
C ASP A 24 -0.94 4.57 -9.38
N LEU A 25 -0.18 4.30 -8.31
CA LEU A 25 -0.61 4.38 -6.90
C LEU A 25 -1.73 3.39 -6.53
N LEU A 26 -1.94 2.35 -7.34
CA LEU A 26 -2.90 1.32 -6.98
C LEU A 26 -2.40 0.52 -5.76
N PRO A 27 -3.22 0.29 -4.73
CA PRO A 27 -2.89 -0.61 -3.63
C PRO A 27 -2.92 -2.05 -4.15
N VAL A 28 -1.75 -2.63 -4.37
CA VAL A 28 -1.59 -4.00 -4.88
C VAL A 28 -1.64 -5.03 -3.75
N GLY A 29 -1.24 -4.64 -2.55
CA GLY A 29 -1.35 -5.45 -1.33
C GLY A 29 -1.85 -4.61 -0.16
N LEU A 30 -2.70 -5.19 0.70
CA LEU A 30 -3.23 -4.53 1.89
C LEU A 30 -3.46 -5.59 2.97
N ALA A 31 -2.91 -5.36 4.16
CA ALA A 31 -3.14 -6.20 5.35
C ALA A 31 -3.36 -5.33 6.58
N MET A 32 -4.11 -5.83 7.55
CA MET A 32 -4.49 -5.09 8.74
C MET A 32 -4.51 -6.00 9.97
N ALA A 33 -3.92 -5.56 11.08
CA ALA A 33 -3.83 -6.31 12.33
C ALA A 33 -3.85 -5.38 13.56
N ASP A 34 -3.95 -5.98 14.73
CA ASP A 34 -3.80 -5.33 16.04
C ASP A 34 -2.34 -5.21 16.50
N HIS A 35 -1.41 -5.60 15.67
CA HIS A 35 0.03 -5.60 15.95
C HIS A 35 0.86 -5.16 14.74
N MET A 36 2.04 -4.61 15.00
CA MET A 36 2.99 -4.17 13.98
C MET A 36 4.19 -5.14 13.85
N ARG A 37 3.92 -6.45 13.77
CA ARG A 37 4.95 -7.46 13.56
C ARG A 37 5.24 -7.69 12.08
N ALA A 38 6.33 -8.41 11.78
CA ALA A 38 6.74 -8.75 10.42
C ALA A 38 5.65 -9.51 9.63
N GLU A 39 4.83 -10.30 10.32
CA GLU A 39 3.71 -11.05 9.74
C GLU A 39 2.73 -10.14 9.00
N LEU A 40 2.46 -8.94 9.53
CA LEU A 40 1.59 -7.97 8.87
C LEU A 40 2.12 -7.57 7.48
N CYS A 41 3.44 -7.31 7.36
CA CYS A 41 4.09 -7.01 6.08
C CYS A 41 4.13 -8.23 5.16
N CYS A 42 4.33 -9.43 5.72
CA CYS A 42 4.28 -10.68 4.96
C CYS A 42 2.89 -10.91 4.35
N GLU A 43 1.83 -10.64 5.11
CA GLU A 43 0.45 -10.78 4.61
C GLU A 43 0.15 -9.77 3.49
N SER A 44 0.61 -8.52 3.59
CA SER A 44 0.43 -7.57 2.49
C SER A 44 1.15 -8.02 1.20
N LEU A 45 2.35 -8.65 1.31
CA LEU A 45 3.04 -9.26 0.16
C LEU A 45 2.29 -10.47 -0.41
N LYS A 46 1.72 -11.34 0.46
CA LYS A 46 0.91 -12.47 0.01
C LYS A 46 -0.32 -12.01 -0.75
N HIS A 47 -1.00 -10.98 -0.24
CA HIS A 47 -2.14 -10.37 -0.94
C HIS A 47 -1.74 -9.76 -2.29
N ALA A 48 -0.59 -9.11 -2.37
CA ALA A 48 -0.07 -8.59 -3.63
C ALA A 48 0.19 -9.71 -4.64
N ASN A 49 0.88 -10.77 -4.22
CA ASN A 49 1.17 -11.91 -5.10
C ASN A 49 -0.10 -12.68 -5.54
N LEU A 50 -1.10 -12.78 -4.67
CA LEU A 50 -2.37 -13.42 -5.01
C LEU A 50 -3.14 -12.64 -6.09
N ARG A 51 -3.15 -11.31 -5.99
CA ARG A 51 -3.84 -10.43 -6.95
C ARG A 51 -3.07 -10.19 -8.25
N PHE A 52 -1.75 -10.23 -8.16
CA PHE A 52 -0.82 -9.92 -9.26
C PHE A 52 0.32 -10.94 -9.26
N PRO A 53 0.08 -12.19 -9.73
CA PRO A 53 1.12 -13.24 -9.73
C PRO A 53 2.38 -12.88 -10.54
N GLU A 54 2.26 -11.92 -11.44
CA GLU A 54 3.33 -11.40 -12.28
C GLU A 54 4.33 -10.48 -11.55
N ILE A 55 4.21 -10.31 -10.23
CA ILE A 55 5.14 -9.44 -9.45
C ILE A 55 6.57 -10.00 -9.33
N ARG A 56 6.84 -11.19 -9.83
CA ARG A 56 8.21 -11.75 -9.89
C ARG A 56 9.14 -10.78 -10.61
N GLY A 57 10.29 -10.48 -9.99
CA GLY A 57 11.26 -9.51 -10.49
C GLY A 57 10.93 -8.05 -10.18
N ALA A 58 9.74 -7.78 -9.62
CA ALA A 58 9.39 -6.42 -9.19
C ALA A 58 10.28 -5.97 -8.02
N ILE A 59 10.55 -4.67 -7.95
CA ILE A 59 11.27 -4.06 -6.84
C ILE A 59 10.25 -3.56 -5.81
N VAL A 60 10.35 -4.04 -4.56
CA VAL A 60 9.61 -3.48 -3.43
C VAL A 60 10.54 -2.62 -2.59
N HIS A 61 10.18 -1.34 -2.44
CA HIS A 61 10.93 -0.38 -1.65
C HIS A 61 10.24 -0.12 -0.31
N SER A 62 11.01 -0.15 0.79
CA SER A 62 10.55 0.12 2.16
C SER A 62 11.58 0.97 2.93
N ASP A 63 11.20 1.43 4.11
CA ASP A 63 12.16 1.89 5.11
C ASP A 63 12.97 0.70 5.68
N ARG A 64 13.80 0.98 6.69
CA ARG A 64 14.61 -0.01 7.41
C ARG A 64 13.95 -0.52 8.70
N GLY A 65 12.64 -0.44 8.81
CA GLY A 65 11.90 -0.97 9.95
C GLY A 65 12.22 -2.44 10.22
N SER A 66 12.18 -2.85 11.47
CA SER A 66 12.49 -4.22 11.89
C SER A 66 11.63 -5.27 11.20
N GLN A 67 10.42 -4.90 10.80
CA GLN A 67 9.48 -5.74 10.05
C GLN A 67 10.08 -6.14 8.69
N TYR A 68 10.64 -5.17 7.96
CA TYR A 68 11.18 -5.34 6.62
C TYR A 68 12.58 -5.98 6.61
N THR A 69 13.32 -5.86 7.72
CA THR A 69 14.65 -6.49 7.87
C THR A 69 14.57 -7.89 8.52
N SER A 70 13.38 -8.35 8.89
CA SER A 70 13.18 -9.67 9.52
C SER A 70 13.48 -10.83 8.57
N ALA A 71 13.86 -11.98 9.14
CA ALA A 71 14.06 -13.21 8.38
C ALA A 71 12.75 -13.67 7.70
N ALA A 72 11.60 -13.53 8.39
CA ALA A 72 10.30 -13.89 7.86
C ALA A 72 9.94 -13.09 6.60
N TYR A 73 10.13 -11.77 6.62
CA TYR A 73 9.86 -10.93 5.46
C TYR A 73 10.79 -11.24 4.29
N ARG A 74 12.10 -11.42 4.54
CA ARG A 74 13.06 -11.81 3.50
C ARG A 74 12.72 -13.16 2.85
N ALA A 75 12.26 -14.13 3.64
CA ALA A 75 11.83 -15.43 3.11
C ALA A 75 10.63 -15.29 2.15
N VAL A 76 9.66 -14.41 2.44
CA VAL A 76 8.51 -14.15 1.56
C VAL A 76 8.96 -13.41 0.28
N ILE A 77 9.83 -12.42 0.40
CA ILE A 77 10.46 -11.72 -0.73
C ILE A 77 11.13 -12.72 -1.68
N GLN A 78 11.97 -13.61 -1.13
CA GLN A 78 12.66 -14.64 -1.89
C GLN A 78 11.69 -15.64 -2.55
N LYS A 79 10.68 -16.09 -1.79
CA LYS A 79 9.65 -17.02 -2.29
C LYS A 79 8.95 -16.49 -3.53
N TYR A 80 8.62 -15.21 -3.57
CA TYR A 80 7.94 -14.60 -4.70
C TYR A 80 8.88 -14.04 -5.77
N GLY A 81 10.20 -14.16 -5.59
CA GLY A 81 11.19 -13.66 -6.51
C GLY A 81 11.18 -12.15 -6.67
N ILE A 82 10.86 -11.44 -5.59
CA ILE A 82 10.83 -9.98 -5.52
C ILE A 82 12.22 -9.47 -5.16
N VAL A 83 12.60 -8.29 -5.63
CA VAL A 83 13.83 -7.60 -5.27
C VAL A 83 13.53 -6.60 -4.16
N GLN A 84 14.17 -6.76 -3.00
CA GLN A 84 14.05 -5.82 -1.90
C GLN A 84 14.96 -4.61 -2.09
N SER A 85 14.39 -3.41 -1.99
CA SER A 85 15.10 -2.15 -1.90
C SER A 85 14.74 -1.45 -0.58
N MET A 86 15.71 -0.82 0.05
CA MET A 86 15.51 -0.10 1.31
C MET A 86 16.23 1.24 1.26
N ASN A 87 15.75 2.21 2.05
CA ASN A 87 16.42 3.49 2.24
C ASN A 87 17.91 3.29 2.57
N SER A 88 18.78 4.18 2.11
CA SER A 88 20.19 4.19 2.46
C SER A 88 20.41 4.27 3.98
N ALA A 89 21.52 3.76 4.49
CA ALA A 89 21.89 3.91 5.89
C ALA A 89 22.05 5.40 6.23
N GLY A 90 21.33 5.89 7.25
CA GLY A 90 21.22 7.32 7.54
C GLY A 90 20.19 8.04 6.67
N GLY A 91 19.27 7.28 6.08
CA GLY A 91 18.34 7.63 5.02
C GLY A 91 17.62 8.96 5.21
N ARG A 92 17.57 9.71 4.11
CA ARG A 92 16.69 10.86 4.02
C ARG A 92 15.25 10.36 3.98
N CYS A 93 14.39 10.92 4.82
CA CYS A 93 12.95 10.59 4.89
C CYS A 93 12.19 10.77 3.55
N HIS A 94 12.84 11.34 2.54
CA HIS A 94 12.24 11.57 1.21
C HIS A 94 11.93 10.30 0.42
N ASP A 95 12.62 9.18 0.72
CA ASP A 95 12.46 7.95 -0.08
C ASP A 95 11.11 7.26 0.16
N ASN A 96 10.46 7.49 1.32
CA ASN A 96 9.13 6.97 1.63
C ASN A 96 8.02 8.03 1.67
N ALA A 97 8.34 9.28 1.33
CA ALA A 97 7.41 10.42 1.40
C ALA A 97 6.11 10.20 0.60
N ARG A 98 6.15 9.39 -0.47
CA ARG A 98 4.95 9.04 -1.24
C ARG A 98 3.97 8.17 -0.44
N CYS A 99 4.45 7.19 0.29
CA CYS A 99 3.61 6.38 1.20
C CYS A 99 3.05 7.24 2.33
N GLU A 100 3.89 8.05 2.97
CA GLU A 100 3.48 8.98 4.02
C GLU A 100 2.37 9.92 3.54
N SER A 101 2.51 10.46 2.34
CA SER A 101 1.49 11.31 1.69
C SER A 101 0.17 10.56 1.45
N ILE A 102 0.22 9.29 1.06
CA ILE A 102 -0.99 8.45 0.89
C ILE A 102 -1.67 8.22 2.24
N TRP A 103 -0.91 7.90 3.29
CA TRP A 103 -1.45 7.72 4.63
C TRP A 103 -2.06 8.99 5.21
N ALA A 104 -1.36 10.11 5.08
CA ALA A 104 -1.89 11.41 5.52
C ALA A 104 -3.21 11.73 4.83
N ARG A 105 -3.27 11.52 3.51
CA ARG A 105 -4.48 11.74 2.72
C ARG A 105 -5.62 10.80 3.11
N MET A 106 -5.33 9.53 3.33
CA MET A 106 -6.32 8.56 3.81
C MET A 106 -6.90 8.99 5.17
N LYS A 107 -6.06 9.35 6.12
CA LYS A 107 -6.50 9.80 7.46
C LYS A 107 -7.34 11.07 7.36
N GLU A 108 -6.92 12.03 6.55
CA GLU A 108 -7.64 13.28 6.33
C GLU A 108 -9.03 13.04 5.75
N GLU A 109 -9.11 12.34 4.62
CA GLU A 109 -10.36 12.15 3.87
C GLU A 109 -11.33 11.18 4.57
N LEU A 110 -10.80 10.15 5.25
CA LEU A 110 -11.62 9.11 5.87
C LEU A 110 -12.09 9.51 7.26
N PHE A 111 -11.26 10.19 8.04
CA PHE A 111 -11.51 10.48 9.45
C PHE A 111 -11.62 11.98 9.74
N TYR A 112 -10.54 12.74 9.56
CA TYR A 112 -10.45 14.10 10.12
C TYR A 112 -11.39 15.07 9.44
N HIS A 113 -11.42 15.10 8.12
CA HIS A 113 -12.33 15.97 7.37
C HIS A 113 -13.82 15.70 7.69
N ARG A 114 -14.13 14.50 8.13
CA ARG A 114 -15.49 14.10 8.52
C ARG A 114 -15.76 14.22 10.02
N GLY A 115 -14.84 14.78 10.79
CA GLY A 115 -14.94 14.90 12.25
C GLY A 115 -15.04 13.56 12.99
N ARG A 116 -14.57 12.46 12.37
CA ARG A 116 -14.62 11.12 12.97
C ARG A 116 -13.49 10.94 13.95
N LYS A 117 -13.82 10.64 15.18
CA LYS A 117 -12.85 10.23 16.21
C LYS A 117 -12.67 8.72 16.14
N THR A 118 -11.49 8.29 15.72
CA THR A 118 -11.20 6.86 15.44
C THR A 118 -11.35 5.99 16.68
N GLU A 119 -11.10 6.54 17.87
CA GLU A 119 -11.24 5.89 19.17
C GLU A 119 -12.69 5.46 19.51
N HIS A 120 -13.67 5.95 18.75
CA HIS A 120 -15.07 5.54 18.92
C HIS A 120 -15.43 4.27 18.13
N TYR A 121 -14.57 3.83 17.22
CA TYR A 121 -14.80 2.68 16.35
C TYR A 121 -14.09 1.44 16.89
N LYS A 122 -14.72 0.28 16.67
CA LYS A 122 -14.10 -1.01 16.91
C LYS A 122 -13.13 -1.36 15.77
N MET A 123 -12.18 -2.23 16.04
CA MET A 123 -11.18 -2.74 15.08
C MET A 123 -11.80 -3.13 13.72
N GLU A 124 -12.85 -3.95 13.76
CA GLU A 124 -13.47 -4.46 12.52
C GLU A 124 -14.18 -3.37 11.70
N GLU A 125 -14.73 -2.36 12.36
CA GLU A 125 -15.32 -1.21 11.68
C GLU A 125 -14.24 -0.39 10.96
N LEU A 126 -13.10 -0.14 11.62
CA LEU A 126 -11.96 0.56 11.03
C LEU A 126 -11.35 -0.24 9.88
N LYS A 127 -11.19 -1.57 10.02
CA LYS A 127 -10.72 -2.44 8.94
C LYS A 127 -11.62 -2.31 7.71
N PHE A 128 -12.93 -2.39 7.88
CA PHE A 128 -13.88 -2.25 6.78
C PHE A 128 -13.80 -0.86 6.13
N MET A 129 -13.70 0.21 6.94
CA MET A 129 -13.61 1.59 6.44
C MET A 129 -12.33 1.79 5.61
N VAL A 130 -11.17 1.32 6.10
CA VAL A 130 -9.88 1.41 5.41
C VAL A 130 -9.88 0.56 4.14
N TRP A 131 -10.38 -0.66 4.22
CA TRP A 131 -10.51 -1.53 3.05
C TRP A 131 -11.38 -0.91 1.97
N ARG A 132 -12.56 -0.41 2.32
CA ARG A 132 -13.47 0.27 1.38
C ARG A 132 -12.84 1.52 0.80
N TYR A 133 -12.09 2.29 1.60
CA TYR A 133 -11.39 3.48 1.12
C TYR A 133 -10.41 3.11 0.01
N PHE A 134 -9.52 2.16 0.24
CA PHE A 134 -8.49 1.80 -0.73
C PHE A 134 -9.03 0.99 -1.91
N MET A 135 -9.86 -0.02 -1.67
CA MET A 135 -10.30 -0.94 -2.72
C MET A 135 -11.42 -0.35 -3.60
N SER A 136 -12.20 0.59 -3.11
CA SER A 136 -13.28 1.21 -3.87
C SER A 136 -12.99 2.66 -4.22
N TYR A 137 -12.91 3.55 -3.23
CA TYR A 137 -12.83 5.00 -3.46
C TYR A 137 -11.47 5.41 -4.04
N TRP A 138 -10.37 5.10 -3.36
CA TRP A 138 -9.01 5.44 -3.80
C TRP A 138 -8.71 4.88 -5.19
N SER A 139 -8.95 3.59 -5.37
CA SER A 139 -8.60 2.90 -6.62
C SER A 139 -9.41 3.38 -7.82
N ASN A 140 -10.71 3.62 -7.66
CA ASN A 140 -11.61 3.80 -8.81
C ASN A 140 -12.18 5.22 -8.97
N ARG A 141 -12.13 6.05 -7.94
CA ARG A 141 -12.81 7.36 -7.93
C ARG A 141 -11.92 8.53 -7.59
N ARG A 142 -10.91 8.30 -6.74
CA ARG A 142 -10.08 9.40 -6.27
C ARG A 142 -9.13 9.88 -7.36
N ILE A 143 -9.26 11.14 -7.71
CA ILE A 143 -8.35 11.81 -8.66
C ILE A 143 -7.02 12.08 -7.96
N CYS A 144 -5.91 11.57 -8.51
CA CYS A 144 -4.56 11.72 -8.01
C CYS A 144 -3.73 12.60 -8.96
N SER A 145 -3.43 13.83 -8.55
CA SER A 145 -2.67 14.80 -9.38
C SER A 145 -1.29 14.27 -9.78
N SER A 146 -0.61 13.58 -8.87
CA SER A 146 0.73 13.02 -9.10
C SER A 146 0.82 11.93 -10.18
N ILE A 147 -0.32 11.42 -10.66
CA ILE A 147 -0.39 10.43 -11.74
C ILE A 147 -1.20 10.93 -12.95
N GLY A 148 -1.23 12.24 -13.14
CA GLY A 148 -1.88 12.87 -14.27
C GLY A 148 -3.37 13.13 -14.09
N GLY A 149 -3.84 13.32 -12.85
CA GLY A 149 -5.23 13.66 -12.57
C GLY A 149 -6.21 12.51 -12.84
N LEU A 150 -5.78 11.28 -12.66
CA LEU A 150 -6.58 10.08 -12.90
C LEU A 150 -6.77 9.29 -11.61
N PRO A 151 -7.86 8.51 -11.50
CA PRO A 151 -7.93 7.43 -10.52
C PRO A 151 -6.88 6.34 -10.84
N PRO A 152 -6.29 5.68 -9.81
CA PRO A 152 -5.30 4.63 -9.99
C PRO A 152 -5.68 3.52 -10.98
N ALA A 153 -6.87 2.96 -10.87
CA ALA A 153 -7.34 1.90 -11.76
C ALA A 153 -7.48 2.38 -13.23
N VAL A 154 -7.93 3.62 -13.44
CA VAL A 154 -8.03 4.20 -14.78
C VAL A 154 -6.65 4.40 -15.41
N LYS A 155 -5.66 4.86 -14.60
CA LYS A 155 -4.26 4.97 -15.05
C LYS A 155 -3.72 3.61 -15.49
N ARG A 156 -3.95 2.56 -14.70
CA ARG A 156 -3.55 1.18 -15.01
C ARG A 156 -4.21 0.64 -16.28
N GLN A 157 -5.51 0.84 -16.43
CA GLN A 157 -6.25 0.41 -17.62
C GLN A 157 -5.71 1.06 -18.90
N ARG A 158 -5.40 2.37 -18.85
CA ARG A 158 -4.77 3.08 -19.99
C ARG A 158 -3.40 2.50 -20.35
N PHE A 159 -2.60 2.13 -19.36
CA PHE A 159 -1.31 1.49 -19.60
C PHE A 159 -1.49 0.16 -20.32
N TYR A 160 -2.36 -0.72 -19.84
CA TYR A 160 -2.59 -2.01 -20.50
C TYR A 160 -3.16 -1.88 -21.91
N ALA A 161 -4.05 -0.93 -22.12
CA ALA A 161 -4.57 -0.64 -23.46
C ALA A 161 -3.45 -0.19 -24.42
N ALA A 162 -2.56 0.69 -23.98
CA ALA A 162 -1.41 1.14 -24.80
C ALA A 162 -0.45 -0.01 -25.10
N VAL A 163 -0.14 -0.88 -24.13
CA VAL A 163 0.71 -2.07 -24.33
C VAL A 163 0.07 -3.06 -25.31
N ALA A 164 -1.24 -3.28 -25.21
CA ALA A 164 -1.95 -4.14 -26.15
C ALA A 164 -1.85 -3.62 -27.58
N VAL A 165 -2.09 -2.33 -27.80
CA VAL A 165 -1.98 -1.70 -29.13
C VAL A 165 -0.55 -1.83 -29.67
N ALA A 166 0.47 -1.59 -28.86
CA ALA A 166 1.87 -1.70 -29.30
C ALA A 166 2.26 -3.14 -29.72
N ARG A 167 1.68 -4.16 -29.08
CA ARG A 167 1.91 -5.58 -29.45
C ARG A 167 1.28 -5.99 -30.78
N PHE A 168 0.22 -5.30 -31.22
CA PHE A 168 -0.41 -5.56 -32.53
C PHE A 168 0.25 -4.75 -33.68
N ALA A 169 1.07 -3.75 -33.34
CA ALA A 169 1.75 -2.90 -34.32
C ALA A 169 3.19 -3.36 -34.64
N SER A 170 3.69 -4.37 -33.93
CA SER A 170 5.01 -5.00 -34.12
C SER A 170 4.88 -6.36 -34.79
#